data_637bad9ab4f2dd159e6b6caab872895b
#
_entry.id   637bad9ab4f2dd159e6b6caab872895b
#
_cell.length_a   1.000
_cell.length_b   1.000
_cell.length_c   1.000
_cell.angle_alpha   90.00
_cell.angle_beta   90.00
_cell.angle_gamma   90.00
#
_symmetry.space_group_name_H-M   'P 1'
#
loop_
_entity.id
_entity.type
_entity.pdbx_description
1 polymer ?
#
loop_
_entity_poly.entity_id
_entity_poly.type
_entity_poly.pdbx_seq_one_letter_code
_entity_poly.pdbx_strand_id
1 'polypeptide(L)'
;MRVDPAIVKIFAENVRADIIVRPAGLNLDASIVQKIANKVKVFQGMTHDCLMSTLAMAEHMSLKAGDVIFNEGDIGSSFHVLIAGEVVVEKNRGGRAVTLATLSAGECFGEMALVGGHVRSATVRATRDGATMRFDRERVDAYPDSAHIIYRNIARVLSARLDVSSEMLADLTLRTDETRP
;
A
#
# COMPACT_ATOMS: atom_id res chain seq x y z
N MET A 1 6.02 -11.35 9.46
CA MET A 1 5.51 -12.42 8.57
C MET A 1 6.24 -12.25 7.23
N ARG A 2 7.11 -13.18 6.86
CA ARG A 2 7.94 -13.06 5.64
C ARG A 2 7.07 -13.28 4.41
N VAL A 3 7.15 -12.37 3.44
CA VAL A 3 6.54 -12.53 2.12
C VAL A 3 7.25 -13.69 1.40
N ASP A 4 6.47 -14.55 0.76
CA ASP A 4 7.00 -15.69 -0.01
C ASP A 4 7.92 -15.17 -1.14
N PRO A 5 9.19 -15.60 -1.16
CA PRO A 5 10.14 -15.18 -2.19
C PRO A 5 9.64 -15.42 -3.61
N ALA A 6 8.76 -16.42 -3.82
CA ALA A 6 8.18 -16.71 -5.12
C ALA A 6 7.31 -15.57 -5.67
N ILE A 7 6.58 -14.84 -4.80
CA ILE A 7 5.75 -13.71 -5.24
C ILE A 7 6.63 -12.50 -5.55
N VAL A 8 7.63 -12.23 -4.71
CA VAL A 8 8.63 -11.19 -5.00
C VAL A 8 9.34 -11.50 -6.33
N LYS A 9 9.67 -12.77 -6.57
CA LYS A 9 10.32 -13.22 -7.80
C LYS A 9 9.39 -13.07 -9.01
N ILE A 10 8.12 -13.45 -8.90
CA ILE A 10 7.12 -13.32 -9.98
C ILE A 10 6.91 -11.85 -10.34
N PHE A 11 6.77 -10.96 -9.34
CA PHE A 11 6.69 -9.52 -9.61
C PHE A 11 8.02 -8.96 -10.15
N ALA A 12 9.17 -9.38 -9.61
CA ALA A 12 10.48 -8.90 -10.06
C ALA A 12 10.87 -9.41 -11.45
N GLU A 13 10.51 -10.62 -11.83
CA GLU A 13 10.79 -11.17 -13.16
C GLU A 13 9.89 -10.58 -14.25
N ASN A 14 8.63 -10.23 -13.91
CA ASN A 14 7.74 -9.53 -14.84
C ASN A 14 7.92 -8.01 -14.85
N VAL A 15 8.65 -7.43 -13.90
CA VAL A 15 9.00 -6.01 -13.81
C VAL A 15 10.41 -5.73 -14.38
N ARG A 16 11.21 -6.78 -14.69
CA ARG A 16 12.49 -6.60 -15.39
C ARG A 16 12.26 -6.40 -16.87
N ALA A 17 12.64 -5.24 -17.32
CA ALA A 17 12.70 -4.68 -18.65
C ALA A 17 11.48 -3.81 -19.00
N ASP A 18 11.73 -2.53 -19.19
CA ASP A 18 11.11 -1.57 -20.13
C ASP A 18 9.74 -1.96 -20.77
N ILE A 19 8.93 -2.70 -20.04
CA ILE A 19 7.61 -3.07 -20.50
C ILE A 19 6.66 -2.00 -20.04
N ILE A 20 6.41 -1.05 -20.93
CA ILE A 20 5.11 -0.40 -21.02
C ILE A 20 4.12 -1.56 -21.20
N VAL A 21 3.56 -2.05 -20.11
CA VAL A 21 2.60 -3.15 -20.13
C VAL A 21 1.34 -2.61 -20.81
N ARG A 22 1.24 -2.90 -22.10
CA ARG A 22 -0.06 -2.83 -22.78
C ARG A 22 -0.95 -3.92 -22.19
N PRO A 23 -2.25 -3.66 -21.92
CA PRO A 23 -3.16 -4.60 -21.25
C PRO A 23 -3.30 -5.97 -21.91
N ALA A 24 -2.82 -6.14 -23.13
CA ALA A 24 -2.98 -7.35 -23.95
C ALA A 24 -1.94 -8.46 -23.71
N GLY A 25 -1.01 -8.33 -22.70
CA GLY A 25 0.12 -9.24 -22.59
C GLY A 25 0.38 -9.88 -21.22
N LEU A 26 -0.39 -9.56 -20.18
CA LEU A 26 -0.19 -10.18 -18.86
C LEU A 26 -0.95 -11.52 -18.78
N ASN A 27 -0.35 -12.57 -19.33
CA ASN A 27 -0.91 -13.93 -19.22
C ASN A 27 -0.41 -14.54 -17.88
N LEU A 28 -0.93 -14.05 -16.75
CA LEU A 28 -0.66 -14.63 -15.44
C LEU A 28 -1.49 -15.90 -15.27
N ASP A 29 -0.83 -16.98 -14.87
CA ASP A 29 -1.51 -18.21 -14.47
C ASP A 29 -2.54 -17.92 -13.38
N ALA A 30 -3.74 -18.52 -13.48
CA ALA A 30 -4.82 -18.32 -12.52
C ALA A 30 -4.39 -18.61 -11.07
N SER A 31 -3.44 -19.52 -10.84
CA SER A 31 -2.87 -19.80 -9.52
C SER A 31 -2.08 -18.63 -8.95
N ILE A 32 -1.37 -17.88 -9.80
CA ILE A 32 -0.59 -16.71 -9.43
C ILE A 32 -1.53 -15.55 -9.09
N VAL A 33 -2.52 -15.32 -9.94
CA VAL A 33 -3.56 -14.30 -9.72
C VAL A 33 -4.27 -14.54 -8.39
N GLN A 34 -4.64 -15.79 -8.10
CA GLN A 34 -5.27 -16.14 -6.82
C GLN A 34 -4.34 -15.91 -5.61
N LYS A 35 -3.04 -16.19 -5.75
CA LYS A 35 -2.06 -15.90 -4.69
C LYS A 35 -1.94 -14.40 -4.42
N ILE A 36 -1.95 -13.57 -5.47
CA ILE A 36 -1.94 -12.11 -5.34
C ILE A 36 -3.21 -11.63 -4.64
N ALA A 37 -4.39 -12.07 -5.10
CA ALA A 37 -5.67 -11.72 -4.51
C ALA A 37 -5.76 -12.08 -3.01
N ASN A 38 -5.16 -13.19 -2.62
CA ASN A 38 -5.18 -13.63 -1.22
C ASN A 38 -4.16 -12.93 -0.33
N LYS A 39 -3.00 -12.53 -0.87
CA LYS A 39 -1.91 -11.95 -0.08
C LYS A 39 -1.98 -10.44 0.05
N VAL A 40 -2.41 -9.76 -1.00
CA VAL A 40 -2.54 -8.31 -1.01
C VAL A 40 -3.90 -7.92 -0.45
N LYS A 41 -3.92 -7.44 0.79
CA LYS A 41 -5.18 -7.18 1.53
C LYS A 41 -6.19 -6.36 0.73
N VAL A 42 -5.73 -5.36 -0.04
CA VAL A 42 -6.60 -4.47 -0.82
C VAL A 42 -7.29 -5.20 -2.00
N PHE A 43 -6.74 -6.34 -2.45
CA PHE A 43 -7.30 -7.14 -3.56
C PHE A 43 -8.09 -8.37 -3.11
N GLN A 44 -8.22 -8.59 -1.80
CA GLN A 44 -8.93 -9.77 -1.29
C GLN A 44 -10.38 -9.83 -1.77
N GLY A 45 -10.76 -11.00 -2.29
CA GLY A 45 -12.10 -11.26 -2.82
C GLY A 45 -12.33 -10.79 -4.26
N MET A 46 -11.29 -10.34 -4.96
CA MET A 46 -11.37 -10.11 -6.40
C MET A 46 -11.43 -11.44 -7.15
N THR A 47 -12.26 -11.50 -8.19
CA THR A 47 -12.20 -12.57 -9.20
C THR A 47 -10.95 -12.40 -10.06
N HIS A 48 -10.61 -13.43 -10.84
CA HIS A 48 -9.49 -13.35 -11.79
C HIS A 48 -9.60 -12.12 -12.71
N ASP A 49 -10.74 -11.94 -13.37
CA ASP A 49 -10.94 -10.88 -14.35
C ASP A 49 -10.93 -9.48 -13.70
N CYS A 50 -11.54 -9.35 -12.52
CA CYS A 50 -11.52 -8.12 -11.74
C CYS A 50 -10.09 -7.75 -11.34
N LEU A 51 -9.29 -8.72 -10.87
CA LEU A 51 -7.90 -8.45 -10.50
C LEU A 51 -7.04 -8.10 -11.72
N MET A 52 -7.20 -8.81 -12.86
CA MET A 52 -6.47 -8.48 -14.08
C MET A 52 -6.77 -7.07 -14.57
N SER A 53 -8.05 -6.67 -14.57
CA SER A 53 -8.46 -5.29 -14.90
C SER A 53 -7.88 -4.28 -13.92
N THR A 54 -7.85 -4.61 -12.63
CA THR A 54 -7.25 -3.76 -11.59
C THR A 54 -5.75 -3.60 -11.79
N LEU A 55 -5.02 -4.67 -12.06
CA LEU A 55 -3.57 -4.61 -12.28
C LEU A 55 -3.23 -3.84 -13.57
N ALA A 56 -4.07 -3.93 -14.60
CA ALA A 56 -3.88 -3.21 -15.86
C ALA A 56 -4.00 -1.67 -15.73
N MET A 57 -4.69 -1.16 -14.70
CA MET A 57 -4.79 0.28 -14.44
C MET A 57 -3.64 0.83 -13.58
N ALA A 58 -2.81 -0.03 -13.01
CA ALA A 58 -1.72 0.36 -12.13
C ALA A 58 -0.54 0.97 -12.90
N GLU A 59 0.09 1.95 -12.28
CA GLU A 59 1.37 2.49 -12.71
C GLU A 59 2.49 1.86 -11.87
N HIS A 60 3.51 1.31 -12.55
CA HIS A 60 4.66 0.72 -11.89
C HIS A 60 5.72 1.79 -11.57
N MET A 61 6.18 1.79 -10.33
CA MET A 61 7.22 2.72 -9.86
C MET A 61 8.34 1.92 -9.19
N SER A 62 9.59 2.11 -9.67
CA SER A 62 10.78 1.63 -8.99
C SER A 62 11.15 2.55 -7.84
N LEU A 63 11.61 1.99 -6.74
CA LEU A 63 12.03 2.71 -5.53
C LEU A 63 13.50 2.45 -5.26
N LYS A 64 14.22 3.48 -4.88
CA LYS A 64 15.56 3.40 -4.30
C LYS A 64 15.51 3.68 -2.81
N ALA A 65 16.39 3.05 -2.05
CA ALA A 65 16.53 3.36 -0.63
C ALA A 65 16.78 4.86 -0.44
N GLY A 66 15.99 5.50 0.41
CA GLY A 66 16.00 6.95 0.64
C GLY A 66 14.97 7.75 -0.16
N ASP A 67 14.36 7.18 -1.23
CA ASP A 67 13.34 7.89 -2.00
C ASP A 67 12.14 8.25 -1.13
N VAL A 68 11.68 9.50 -1.25
CA VAL A 68 10.41 9.96 -0.68
C VAL A 68 9.33 9.81 -1.74
N ILE A 69 8.34 8.96 -1.47
CA ILE A 69 7.24 8.70 -2.39
C ILE A 69 6.25 9.89 -2.37
N PHE A 70 5.98 10.41 -1.19
CA PHE A 70 5.24 11.65 -0.96
C PHE A 70 5.49 12.16 0.46
N ASN A 71 5.26 13.45 0.70
CA ASN A 71 5.42 14.08 2.01
C ASN A 71 4.08 14.26 2.73
N GLU A 72 4.13 14.36 4.08
CA GLU A 72 3.01 14.82 4.90
C GLU A 72 2.56 16.20 4.42
N GLY A 73 1.26 16.38 4.19
CA GLY A 73 0.67 17.62 3.70
C GLY A 73 0.56 17.75 2.18
N ASP A 74 1.23 16.89 1.40
CA ASP A 74 1.07 16.90 -0.05
C ASP A 74 -0.38 16.59 -0.45
N ILE A 75 -0.82 17.15 -1.57
CA ILE A 75 -2.10 16.80 -2.18
C ILE A 75 -1.91 15.55 -3.05
N GLY A 76 -2.78 14.55 -2.89
CA GLY A 76 -2.70 13.33 -3.67
C GLY A 76 -4.01 12.55 -3.69
N SER A 77 -4.27 11.90 -4.82
CA SER A 77 -5.49 11.11 -5.09
C SER A 77 -5.17 9.67 -5.47
N SER A 78 -4.04 9.14 -5.01
CA SER A 78 -3.61 7.78 -5.33
C SER A 78 -3.27 7.00 -4.06
N PHE A 79 -3.38 5.67 -4.15
CA PHE A 79 -2.77 4.76 -3.19
C PHE A 79 -1.74 3.87 -3.88
N HIS A 80 -0.91 3.23 -3.08
CA HIS A 80 0.18 2.38 -3.53
C HIS A 80 0.08 1.00 -2.89
N VAL A 81 0.46 -0.02 -3.64
CA VAL A 81 0.69 -1.39 -3.14
C VAL A 81 2.18 -1.68 -3.27
N LEU A 82 2.83 -1.97 -2.17
CA LEU A 82 4.25 -2.31 -2.15
C LEU A 82 4.45 -3.72 -2.71
N ILE A 83 5.23 -3.84 -3.78
CA ILE A 83 5.50 -5.10 -4.48
C ILE A 83 6.76 -5.76 -3.93
N ALA A 84 7.79 -4.95 -3.72
CA ALA A 84 9.09 -5.37 -3.20
C ALA A 84 9.72 -4.24 -2.41
N GLY A 85 10.65 -4.57 -1.54
CA GLY A 85 11.33 -3.60 -0.69
C GLY A 85 10.60 -3.35 0.61
N GLU A 86 10.86 -2.20 1.22
CA GLU A 86 10.33 -1.78 2.51
C GLU A 86 10.19 -0.26 2.51
N VAL A 87 9.12 0.25 3.10
CA VAL A 87 8.91 1.68 3.30
C VAL A 87 8.56 1.97 4.76
N VAL A 88 8.92 3.18 5.22
CA VAL A 88 8.50 3.71 6.52
C VAL A 88 7.48 4.81 6.32
N VAL A 89 6.51 4.84 7.22
CA VAL A 89 5.51 5.91 7.35
C VAL A 89 5.94 6.81 8.50
N GLU A 90 6.16 8.08 8.23
CA GLU A 90 6.77 9.03 9.19
C GLU A 90 5.91 10.28 9.34
N LYS A 91 5.87 10.83 10.55
CA LYS A 91 5.34 12.17 10.83
C LYS A 91 6.40 13.08 11.40
N ASN A 92 6.37 14.34 11.00
CA ASN A 92 7.20 15.36 11.62
C ASN A 92 6.55 15.85 12.93
N ARG A 93 7.32 15.80 14.03
CA ARG A 93 6.92 16.32 15.33
C ARG A 93 8.09 17.12 15.92
N GLY A 94 7.93 18.45 15.97
CA GLY A 94 8.96 19.33 16.50
C GLY A 94 10.30 19.25 15.74
N GLY A 95 10.28 19.11 14.43
CA GLY A 95 11.47 19.02 13.58
C GLY A 95 12.11 17.61 13.53
N ARG A 96 11.52 16.61 14.20
CA ARG A 96 11.99 15.22 14.19
C ARG A 96 11.04 14.33 13.41
N ALA A 97 11.57 13.46 12.55
CA ALA A 97 10.80 12.40 11.92
C ALA A 97 10.51 11.30 12.95
N VAL A 98 9.24 11.00 13.18
CA VAL A 98 8.78 9.90 14.03
C VAL A 98 8.19 8.83 13.15
N THR A 99 8.79 7.65 13.16
CA THR A 99 8.27 6.47 12.42
C THR A 99 7.01 5.96 13.09
N LEU A 100 5.91 5.93 12.33
CA LEU A 100 4.62 5.42 12.78
C LEU A 100 4.45 3.93 12.44
N ALA A 101 4.97 3.52 11.29
CA ALA A 101 4.88 2.15 10.80
C ALA A 101 5.99 1.85 9.79
N THR A 102 6.36 0.57 9.71
CA THR A 102 7.18 0.01 8.64
C THR A 102 6.31 -0.96 7.83
N LEU A 103 6.26 -0.78 6.52
CA LEU A 103 5.43 -1.56 5.61
C LEU A 103 6.30 -2.41 4.69
N SER A 104 5.84 -3.63 4.46
CA SER A 104 6.50 -4.65 3.65
C SER A 104 5.68 -4.97 2.39
N ALA A 105 6.26 -5.76 1.48
CA ALA A 105 5.59 -6.20 0.27
C ALA A 105 4.22 -6.86 0.54
N GLY A 106 3.20 -6.47 -0.23
CA GLY A 106 1.80 -6.85 -0.07
C GLY A 106 0.96 -5.86 0.74
N GLU A 107 1.57 -4.85 1.36
CA GLU A 107 0.86 -3.82 2.10
C GLU A 107 0.58 -2.59 1.24
N CYS A 108 -0.46 -1.84 1.60
CA CYS A 108 -0.83 -0.60 0.90
C CYS A 108 -0.59 0.62 1.79
N PHE A 109 -0.35 1.76 1.13
CA PHE A 109 -0.16 3.06 1.76
C PHE A 109 -0.68 4.21 0.87
N GLY A 110 -0.92 5.37 1.49
CA GLY A 110 -1.49 6.53 0.81
C GLY A 110 -3.00 6.46 0.60
N GLU A 111 -3.63 5.38 1.06
CA GLU A 111 -5.07 5.12 0.95
C GLU A 111 -5.93 6.14 1.72
N MET A 112 -5.38 6.76 2.76
CA MET A 112 -6.11 7.78 3.52
C MET A 112 -6.44 9.01 2.66
N ALA A 113 -5.54 9.42 1.76
CA ALA A 113 -5.81 10.51 0.83
C ALA A 113 -6.83 10.13 -0.27
N LEU A 114 -7.02 8.84 -0.52
CA LEU A 114 -8.03 8.34 -1.45
C LEU A 114 -9.44 8.47 -0.87
N VAL A 115 -9.61 8.18 0.42
CA VAL A 115 -10.93 8.15 1.12
C VAL A 115 -11.22 9.46 1.82
N GLY A 116 -10.21 10.15 2.33
CA GLY A 116 -10.31 11.45 3.03
C GLY A 116 -10.00 12.64 2.13
N GLY A 117 -9.76 13.79 2.69
CA GLY A 117 -9.67 15.09 2.02
C GLY A 117 -8.46 15.34 1.10
N HIS A 118 -7.95 14.36 0.38
CA HIS A 118 -6.84 14.45 -0.58
C HIS A 118 -5.47 14.92 -0.02
N VAL A 119 -5.33 15.01 1.29
CA VAL A 119 -4.07 15.42 1.94
C VAL A 119 -3.34 14.18 2.47
N ARG A 120 -2.06 14.04 2.16
CA ARG A 120 -1.21 12.98 2.70
C ARG A 120 -1.05 13.16 4.20
N SER A 121 -1.48 12.19 4.98
CA SER A 121 -1.47 12.24 6.45
C SER A 121 -0.09 12.02 7.08
N ALA A 122 0.88 11.54 6.29
CA ALA A 122 2.24 11.23 6.71
C ALA A 122 3.17 11.22 5.50
N THR A 123 4.48 11.33 5.74
CA THR A 123 5.52 11.09 4.74
C THR A 123 5.75 9.59 4.57
N VAL A 124 5.95 9.12 3.35
CA VAL A 124 6.36 7.74 3.07
C VAL A 124 7.70 7.73 2.36
N ARG A 125 8.65 7.00 2.94
CA ARG A 125 10.03 6.89 2.44
C ARG A 125 10.44 5.44 2.27
N ALA A 126 11.10 5.12 1.16
CA ALA A 126 11.70 3.81 0.95
C ALA A 126 12.95 3.62 1.84
N THR A 127 13.02 2.51 2.56
CA THR A 127 14.20 2.11 3.35
C THR A 127 15.07 1.12 2.61
N ARG A 128 14.51 0.48 1.57
CA ARG A 128 15.20 -0.47 0.69
C ARG A 128 14.81 -0.26 -0.75
N ASP A 129 15.69 -0.65 -1.66
CA ASP A 129 15.36 -0.74 -3.08
C ASP A 129 14.15 -1.66 -3.27
N GLY A 130 13.24 -1.29 -4.14
CA GLY A 130 12.00 -2.02 -4.33
C GLY A 130 11.14 -1.50 -5.47
N ALA A 131 9.87 -1.83 -5.41
CA ALA A 131 8.89 -1.38 -6.38
C ALA A 131 7.49 -1.28 -5.77
N THR A 132 6.69 -0.38 -6.30
CA THR A 132 5.28 -0.22 -5.92
C THR A 132 4.40 -0.09 -7.15
N MET A 133 3.15 -0.51 -7.02
CA MET A 133 2.07 -0.19 -7.96
C MET A 133 1.25 0.96 -7.42
N ARG A 134 1.12 2.02 -8.21
CA ARG A 134 0.31 3.19 -7.92
C ARG A 134 -1.03 3.08 -8.62
N PHE A 135 -2.09 3.41 -7.91
CA PHE A 135 -3.47 3.40 -8.38
C PHE A 135 -4.08 4.79 -8.18
N ASP A 136 -4.39 5.47 -9.26
CA ASP A 136 -5.09 6.76 -9.22
C ASP A 136 -6.58 6.57 -8.98
N ARG A 137 -7.17 7.46 -8.17
CA ARG A 137 -8.60 7.46 -7.85
C ARG A 137 -9.48 7.42 -9.10
N GLU A 138 -9.23 8.32 -10.06
CA GLU A 138 -10.02 8.41 -11.27
C GLU A 138 -10.05 7.10 -12.05
N ARG A 139 -8.89 6.42 -12.13
CA ARG A 139 -8.80 5.12 -12.79
C ARG A 139 -9.55 4.04 -12.01
N VAL A 140 -9.43 4.04 -10.69
CA VAL A 140 -10.16 3.08 -9.83
C VAL A 140 -11.66 3.29 -9.97
N ASP A 141 -12.13 4.52 -9.87
CA ASP A 141 -13.56 4.88 -9.92
C ASP A 141 -14.18 4.60 -11.30
N ALA A 142 -13.39 4.57 -12.37
CA ALA A 142 -13.83 4.18 -13.71
C ALA A 142 -14.23 2.68 -13.83
N TYR A 143 -13.86 1.84 -12.85
CA TYR A 143 -14.16 0.40 -12.80
C TYR A 143 -14.94 0.05 -11.53
N PRO A 144 -16.29 0.16 -11.52
CA PRO A 144 -17.12 0.05 -10.32
C PRO A 144 -16.92 -1.25 -9.53
N ASP A 145 -16.77 -2.38 -10.21
CA ASP A 145 -16.57 -3.69 -9.57
C ASP A 145 -15.23 -3.75 -8.82
N SER A 146 -14.17 -3.23 -9.42
CA SER A 146 -12.85 -3.11 -8.78
C SER A 146 -12.89 -2.09 -7.65
N ALA A 147 -13.51 -0.93 -7.88
CA ALA A 147 -13.62 0.16 -6.91
C ALA A 147 -14.33 -0.31 -5.63
N HIS A 148 -15.49 -1.00 -5.77
CA HIS A 148 -16.22 -1.52 -4.63
C HIS A 148 -15.34 -2.41 -3.73
N ILE A 149 -14.60 -3.34 -4.32
CA ILE A 149 -13.75 -4.27 -3.57
C ILE A 149 -12.57 -3.53 -2.94
N ILE A 150 -11.91 -2.64 -3.70
CA ILE A 150 -10.78 -1.82 -3.21
C ILE A 150 -11.20 -1.00 -2.01
N TYR A 151 -12.25 -0.19 -2.13
CA TYR A 151 -12.70 0.69 -1.04
C TYR A 151 -13.15 -0.08 0.19
N ARG A 152 -13.88 -1.19 0.01
CA ARG A 152 -14.26 -2.08 1.12
C ARG A 152 -13.02 -2.63 1.84
N ASN A 153 -12.00 -3.05 1.11
CA ASN A 153 -10.79 -3.62 1.70
C ASN A 153 -9.89 -2.54 2.30
N ILE A 154 -9.82 -1.34 1.73
CA ILE A 154 -9.18 -0.17 2.34
C ILE A 154 -9.83 0.13 3.70
N ALA A 155 -11.17 0.16 3.78
CA ALA A 155 -11.87 0.37 5.03
C ALA A 155 -11.48 -0.67 6.10
N ARG A 156 -11.36 -1.95 5.73
CA ARG A 156 -10.88 -3.02 6.63
C ARG A 156 -9.44 -2.80 7.10
N VAL A 157 -8.54 -2.40 6.18
CA VAL A 157 -7.14 -2.09 6.54
C VAL A 157 -7.07 -0.92 7.49
N LEU A 158 -7.84 0.15 7.25
CA LEU A 158 -7.87 1.33 8.11
C LEU A 158 -8.48 1.02 9.48
N SER A 159 -9.54 0.20 9.55
CA SER A 159 -10.11 -0.28 10.82
C SER A 159 -9.06 -1.02 11.64
N ALA A 160 -8.36 -1.98 11.05
CA ALA A 160 -7.33 -2.74 11.75
C ALA A 160 -6.17 -1.84 12.24
N ARG A 161 -5.79 -0.83 11.47
CA ARG A 161 -4.76 0.14 11.89
C ARG A 161 -5.26 1.04 13.03
N LEU A 162 -6.53 1.40 13.02
CA LEU A 162 -7.17 2.18 14.10
C LEU A 162 -7.21 1.38 15.40
N ASP A 163 -7.55 0.09 15.35
CA ASP A 163 -7.57 -0.79 16.51
C ASP A 163 -6.17 -0.84 17.17
N VAL A 164 -5.11 -1.10 16.39
CA VAL A 164 -3.73 -1.10 16.89
C VAL A 164 -3.34 0.25 17.49
N SER A 165 -3.71 1.36 16.85
CA SER A 165 -3.42 2.70 17.36
C SER A 165 -4.16 2.98 18.67
N SER A 166 -5.38 2.50 18.81
CA SER A 166 -6.19 2.64 20.02
C SER A 166 -5.60 1.86 21.20
N GLU A 167 -5.12 0.64 20.95
CA GLU A 167 -4.42 -0.17 21.95
C GLU A 167 -3.13 0.52 22.43
N MET A 168 -2.30 1.02 21.49
CA MET A 168 -1.08 1.76 21.84
C MET A 168 -1.38 3.01 22.68
N LEU A 169 -2.45 3.74 22.36
CA LEU A 169 -2.85 4.93 23.13
C LEU A 169 -3.29 4.54 24.53
N ALA A 170 -4.06 3.47 24.69
CA ALA A 170 -4.49 2.97 26.00
C ALA A 170 -3.26 2.59 26.88
N ASP A 171 -2.29 1.87 26.30
CA ASP A 171 -1.07 1.50 27.00
C ASP A 171 -0.24 2.72 27.44
N LEU A 172 -0.12 3.74 26.58
CA LEU A 172 0.59 4.96 26.90
C LEU A 172 -0.10 5.74 28.02
N THR A 173 -1.42 5.79 28.02
CA THR A 173 -2.21 6.47 29.06
C THR A 173 -1.99 5.80 30.43
N LEU A 174 -2.05 4.47 30.49
CA LEU A 174 -1.78 3.73 31.73
C LEU A 174 -0.39 3.99 32.29
N ARG A 175 0.65 3.99 31.45
CA ARG A 175 2.04 4.29 31.87
C ARG A 175 2.20 5.70 32.38
N THR A 176 1.45 6.66 31.81
CA THR A 176 1.52 8.07 32.25
C THR A 176 0.86 8.26 33.60
N ASP A 177 -0.21 7.49 33.90
CA ASP A 177 -0.90 7.55 35.19
C ASP A 177 -0.06 6.89 36.31
N GLU A 178 0.68 5.82 36.01
CA GLU A 178 1.57 5.17 36.97
C GLU A 178 2.81 6.03 37.34
N THR A 179 3.17 7.00 36.51
CA THR A 179 4.33 7.90 36.75
C THR A 179 3.95 9.25 37.37
N ARG A 180 2.66 9.45 37.68
CA ARG A 180 2.16 10.65 38.36
C ARG A 180 2.37 10.49 39.87
N PRO A 181 3.15 11.38 40.53
CA PRO A 181 3.41 11.35 41.97
C PRO A 181 2.15 11.62 42.80
#